data_6115cca6d4ca293911f7e2ac86017b7d
#
_entry.id   6115cca6d4ca293911f7e2ac86017b7d
#
_cell.length_a   1.000
_cell.length_b   1.000
_cell.length_c   1.000
_cell.angle_alpha   90.00
_cell.angle_beta   90.00
_cell.angle_gamma   90.00
#
_symmetry.space_group_name_H-M   'P 1'
#
loop_
_entity.id
_entity.type
_entity.pdbx_description
1 polymer ?
#
loop_
_entity_poly.entity_id
_entity_poly.type
_entity_poly.pdbx_seq_one_letter_code
_entity_poly.pdbx_strand_id
1 'polypeptide(L)'
;MNNKIMNCDRDELYVSHGDKKVVFLTFDDGPGHSSSKRILSVLQQKNVKASFFIVGENIRNDTVEVVEGLYENGMDIYPHCYDHHYETLYKSEDSYFNDFNKYVNSTKGLIYRNKRIFVRMPGGSLNTYCRPDILKNIKNRLEKSDIDYIDWNVSIGDAVGSNISKEQLIGNVKKQGDVYRVAVVLMHDADHKSSTIDALPEIIDFYKEKGYRFKSLSEMTTQEYEYLKKVRVINKK
;
A
#
# COMPACT_ATOMS: atom_id res chain seq x y z
N MET A 1 -14.75 -1.53 27.66
CA MET A 1 -13.92 -0.43 28.18
C MET A 1 -12.46 -0.83 27.96
N ASN A 2 -11.67 -0.11 27.18
CA ASN A 2 -10.19 -0.10 27.14
C ASN A 2 -9.56 0.17 25.77
N ASN A 3 -10.30 0.80 24.82
CA ASN A 3 -9.66 1.24 23.55
C ASN A 3 -9.26 2.72 23.53
N LYS A 4 -9.47 3.47 24.62
CA LYS A 4 -9.22 4.92 24.68
C LYS A 4 -7.84 5.31 25.22
N ILE A 5 -7.15 4.38 25.90
CA ILE A 5 -5.87 4.69 26.59
C ILE A 5 -4.64 4.48 25.69
N MET A 6 -4.76 3.68 24.61
CA MET A 6 -3.61 3.43 23.72
C MET A 6 -3.37 4.50 22.64
N ASN A 7 -4.29 5.44 22.44
CA ASN A 7 -4.14 6.47 21.40
C ASN A 7 -3.35 7.71 21.86
N CYS A 8 -3.32 8.03 23.16
CA CYS A 8 -2.69 9.24 23.66
C CYS A 8 -1.15 9.23 23.48
N ASP A 9 -0.49 8.12 23.82
CA ASP A 9 0.98 7.99 23.72
C ASP A 9 1.51 7.89 22.28
N ARG A 10 0.64 7.53 21.32
CA ARG A 10 1.04 7.42 19.90
C ARG A 10 1.07 8.77 19.20
N ASP A 11 0.18 9.67 19.60
CA ASP A 11 0.06 11.01 19.01
C ASP A 11 1.09 12.00 19.55
N GLU A 12 1.54 11.86 20.81
CA GLU A 12 2.49 12.79 21.44
C GLU A 12 3.83 12.90 20.70
N LEU A 13 4.27 11.85 20.02
CA LEU A 13 5.52 11.86 19.25
C LEU A 13 5.47 12.69 17.98
N TYR A 14 4.27 12.88 17.42
CA TYR A 14 4.06 13.67 16.21
C TYR A 14 3.69 15.13 16.51
N VAL A 15 3.29 15.42 17.76
CA VAL A 15 2.74 16.72 18.19
C VAL A 15 3.80 17.82 18.29
N SER A 16 5.10 17.49 18.36
CA SER A 16 6.14 18.50 18.73
C SER A 16 6.42 19.57 17.67
N HIS A 17 5.86 19.50 16.44
CA HIS A 17 6.25 20.40 15.34
C HIS A 17 5.10 20.93 14.47
N GLY A 18 3.85 20.97 14.93
CA GLY A 18 2.72 21.55 14.17
C GLY A 18 2.39 20.78 12.88
N ASP A 19 2.73 19.51 12.82
CA ASP A 19 2.66 18.70 11.60
C ASP A 19 1.22 18.38 11.21
N LYS A 20 0.90 18.67 9.95
CA LYS A 20 -0.40 18.37 9.34
C LYS A 20 -0.58 16.86 9.22
N LYS A 21 -1.82 16.38 9.33
CA LYS A 21 -2.19 14.99 9.04
C LYS A 21 -1.76 14.59 7.62
N VAL A 22 -1.27 13.37 7.45
CA VAL A 22 -0.80 12.85 6.15
C VAL A 22 -1.51 11.54 5.83
N VAL A 23 -1.90 11.37 4.58
CA VAL A 23 -2.45 10.13 4.06
C VAL A 23 -1.63 9.65 2.85
N PHE A 24 -1.25 8.38 2.90
CA PHE A 24 -0.69 7.60 1.81
C PHE A 24 -1.78 6.67 1.28
N LEU A 25 -2.33 6.96 0.10
CA LEU A 25 -3.22 6.04 -0.60
C LEU A 25 -2.36 4.95 -1.24
N THR A 26 -2.68 3.70 -0.98
CA THR A 26 -1.93 2.56 -1.53
C THR A 26 -2.86 1.55 -2.17
N PHE A 27 -2.44 1.01 -3.32
CA PHE A 27 -3.19 0.04 -4.10
C PHE A 27 -2.35 -1.20 -4.35
N ASP A 28 -2.93 -2.38 -4.10
CA ASP A 28 -2.29 -3.68 -4.28
C ASP A 28 -2.92 -4.44 -5.47
N ASP A 29 -2.23 -5.46 -5.97
CA ASP A 29 -2.64 -6.45 -6.98
C ASP A 29 -2.67 -5.98 -8.44
N GLY A 30 -2.45 -4.70 -8.73
CA GLY A 30 -2.35 -4.20 -10.11
C GLY A 30 -1.08 -4.65 -10.87
N PRO A 31 -0.91 -4.18 -12.12
CA PRO A 31 -1.82 -3.32 -12.84
C PRO A 31 -3.03 -4.08 -13.35
N GLY A 32 -4.23 -3.53 -13.12
CA GLY A 32 -5.42 -3.96 -13.85
C GLY A 32 -5.50 -3.30 -15.22
N HIS A 33 -6.08 -3.99 -16.20
CA HIS A 33 -6.17 -3.48 -17.58
C HIS A 33 -7.00 -2.18 -17.66
N SER A 34 -8.14 -2.13 -16.98
CA SER A 34 -9.02 -0.96 -16.97
C SER A 34 -9.07 -0.24 -15.62
N SER A 35 -8.97 -0.98 -14.52
CA SER A 35 -9.12 -0.44 -13.17
C SER A 35 -8.03 0.56 -12.81
N SER A 36 -6.76 0.24 -13.06
CA SER A 36 -5.66 1.14 -12.74
C SER A 36 -5.70 2.44 -13.56
N LYS A 37 -6.15 2.39 -14.84
CA LYS A 37 -6.38 3.60 -15.65
C LYS A 37 -7.50 4.48 -15.07
N ARG A 38 -8.60 3.88 -14.62
CA ARG A 38 -9.72 4.60 -13.99
C ARG A 38 -9.31 5.21 -12.66
N ILE A 39 -8.55 4.47 -11.83
CA ILE A 39 -7.98 4.98 -10.58
C ILE A 39 -7.06 6.18 -10.87
N LEU A 40 -6.14 6.06 -11.84
CA LEU A 40 -5.26 7.15 -12.23
C LEU A 40 -6.05 8.40 -12.64
N SER A 41 -7.12 8.23 -13.44
CA SER A 41 -7.98 9.34 -13.84
C SER A 41 -8.61 10.05 -12.63
N VAL A 42 -9.09 9.30 -11.63
CA VAL A 42 -9.64 9.87 -10.38
C VAL A 42 -8.55 10.62 -9.61
N LEU A 43 -7.37 10.03 -9.44
CA LEU A 43 -6.24 10.66 -8.73
C LEU A 43 -5.83 11.97 -9.39
N GLN A 44 -5.76 12.01 -10.72
CA GLN A 44 -5.47 13.23 -11.51
C GLN A 44 -6.55 14.30 -11.32
N GLN A 45 -7.84 13.94 -11.46
CA GLN A 45 -8.97 14.87 -11.28
C GLN A 45 -9.00 15.45 -9.85
N LYS A 46 -8.64 14.66 -8.87
CA LYS A 46 -8.57 15.08 -7.46
C LYS A 46 -7.24 15.75 -7.09
N ASN A 47 -6.27 15.79 -8.00
CA ASN A 47 -4.91 16.32 -7.80
C ASN A 47 -4.23 15.72 -6.54
N VAL A 48 -4.16 14.39 -6.47
CA VAL A 48 -3.54 13.64 -5.37
C VAL A 48 -2.59 12.58 -5.89
N LYS A 49 -1.58 12.24 -5.08
CA LYS A 49 -0.62 11.17 -5.35
C LYS A 49 -1.01 9.89 -4.61
N ALA A 50 -0.51 8.77 -5.13
CA ALA A 50 -0.69 7.45 -4.55
C ALA A 50 0.52 6.56 -4.83
N SER A 51 0.56 5.38 -4.19
CA SER A 51 1.58 4.36 -4.41
C SER A 51 0.93 3.02 -4.73
N PHE A 52 1.49 2.31 -5.69
CA PHE A 52 0.96 1.06 -6.22
C PHE A 52 1.94 -0.08 -5.93
N PHE A 53 1.47 -1.14 -5.31
CA PHE A 53 2.19 -2.38 -5.10
C PHE A 53 1.71 -3.37 -6.16
N ILE A 54 2.45 -3.51 -7.24
CA ILE A 54 2.02 -4.24 -8.43
C ILE A 54 2.54 -5.67 -8.46
N VAL A 55 1.79 -6.54 -9.14
CA VAL A 55 2.13 -7.93 -9.41
C VAL A 55 2.86 -8.01 -10.75
N GLY A 56 4.07 -8.55 -10.74
CA GLY A 56 4.96 -8.54 -11.91
C GLY A 56 4.41 -9.28 -13.13
N GLU A 57 3.71 -10.41 -12.94
CA GLU A 57 3.10 -11.15 -14.04
C GLU A 57 1.90 -10.44 -14.69
N ASN A 58 1.32 -9.43 -14.00
CA ASN A 58 0.29 -8.57 -14.56
C ASN A 58 0.83 -7.51 -15.52
N ILE A 59 2.17 -7.33 -15.58
CA ILE A 59 2.83 -6.45 -16.55
C ILE A 59 2.98 -7.20 -17.87
N ARG A 60 2.05 -6.96 -18.78
CA ARG A 60 1.95 -7.59 -20.10
C ARG A 60 1.85 -6.51 -21.17
N ASN A 61 1.88 -6.93 -22.45
CA ASN A 61 1.80 -5.99 -23.57
C ASN A 61 0.59 -5.05 -23.53
N ASP A 62 -0.52 -5.49 -22.94
CA ASP A 62 -1.78 -4.72 -22.79
C ASP A 62 -1.86 -3.88 -21.51
N THR A 63 -0.92 -4.06 -20.58
CA THR A 63 -0.89 -3.36 -19.29
C THR A 63 0.41 -2.58 -19.04
N VAL A 64 1.45 -2.78 -19.83
CA VAL A 64 2.72 -2.05 -19.68
C VAL A 64 2.51 -0.54 -19.78
N GLU A 65 1.72 -0.05 -20.73
CA GLU A 65 1.37 1.36 -20.87
C GLU A 65 0.64 1.94 -19.64
N VAL A 66 -0.07 1.07 -18.90
CA VAL A 66 -0.73 1.48 -17.63
C VAL A 66 0.32 1.77 -16.58
N VAL A 67 1.34 0.92 -16.46
CA VAL A 67 2.46 1.10 -15.52
C VAL A 67 3.24 2.37 -15.86
N GLU A 68 3.56 2.57 -17.14
CA GLU A 68 4.22 3.78 -17.63
C GLU A 68 3.38 5.03 -17.33
N GLY A 69 2.07 4.98 -17.61
CA GLY A 69 1.14 6.07 -17.32
C GLY A 69 1.05 6.41 -15.83
N LEU A 70 1.04 5.40 -14.93
CA LEU A 70 1.11 5.63 -13.49
C LEU A 70 2.40 6.37 -13.12
N TYR A 71 3.54 5.88 -13.60
CA TYR A 71 4.85 6.44 -13.31
C TYR A 71 5.00 7.88 -13.84
N GLU A 72 4.66 8.14 -15.11
CA GLU A 72 4.73 9.46 -15.75
C GLU A 72 3.85 10.52 -15.05
N ASN A 73 2.76 10.08 -14.44
CA ASN A 73 1.89 10.96 -13.64
C ASN A 73 2.33 11.05 -12.16
N GLY A 74 3.54 10.57 -11.84
CA GLY A 74 4.18 10.75 -10.54
C GLY A 74 3.56 9.91 -9.44
N MET A 75 2.99 8.74 -9.79
CA MET A 75 2.62 7.71 -8.83
C MET A 75 3.85 6.84 -8.53
N ASP A 76 3.97 6.37 -7.30
CA ASP A 76 5.02 5.42 -6.97
C ASP A 76 4.61 4.00 -7.34
N ILE A 77 5.61 3.21 -7.75
CA ILE A 77 5.41 1.80 -8.07
C ILE A 77 6.41 0.98 -7.25
N TYR A 78 5.88 0.00 -6.55
CA TYR A 78 6.61 -0.88 -5.64
C TYR A 78 6.28 -2.36 -5.90
N PRO A 79 7.16 -3.30 -5.52
CA PRO A 79 6.89 -4.70 -5.61
C PRO A 79 5.83 -5.17 -4.60
N HIS A 80 4.81 -5.89 -5.12
CA HIS A 80 3.94 -6.75 -4.31
C HIS A 80 4.49 -8.17 -4.31
N CYS A 81 4.58 -8.78 -5.49
CA CYS A 81 5.20 -10.05 -5.81
C CYS A 81 5.30 -10.15 -7.34
N TYR A 82 5.88 -11.23 -7.87
CA TYR A 82 5.80 -11.53 -9.29
C TYR A 82 4.53 -12.32 -9.62
N ASP A 83 4.31 -13.43 -8.90
CA ASP A 83 3.12 -14.28 -9.05
C ASP A 83 2.35 -14.33 -7.71
N HIS A 84 1.09 -14.00 -7.65
CA HIS A 84 0.33 -13.88 -6.41
C HIS A 84 -0.20 -15.23 -5.88
N HIS A 85 0.59 -16.32 -6.01
CA HIS A 85 0.25 -17.64 -5.53
C HIS A 85 0.88 -17.93 -4.17
N TYR A 86 0.11 -17.85 -3.08
CA TYR A 86 0.62 -18.00 -1.70
C TYR A 86 1.40 -19.28 -1.45
N GLU A 87 0.95 -20.42 -2.01
CA GLU A 87 1.57 -21.73 -1.81
C GLU A 87 2.98 -21.81 -2.39
N THR A 88 3.21 -21.18 -3.54
CA THR A 88 4.53 -21.12 -4.18
C THR A 88 5.39 -20.02 -3.58
N LEU A 89 4.82 -18.83 -3.38
CA LEU A 89 5.51 -17.66 -2.85
C LEU A 89 6.09 -17.92 -1.46
N TYR A 90 5.27 -18.49 -0.55
CA TYR A 90 5.64 -18.70 0.85
C TYR A 90 6.13 -20.13 1.17
N LYS A 91 6.46 -20.91 0.17
CA LYS A 91 7.01 -22.25 0.35
C LYS A 91 8.34 -22.26 1.13
N SER A 92 9.19 -21.27 0.88
CA SER A 92 10.48 -21.06 1.56
C SER A 92 10.92 -19.61 1.46
N GLU A 93 11.94 -19.21 2.23
CA GLU A 93 12.62 -17.93 2.06
C GLU A 93 13.13 -17.74 0.62
N ASP A 94 13.80 -18.74 0.07
CA ASP A 94 14.34 -18.67 -1.29
C ASP A 94 13.24 -18.56 -2.35
N SER A 95 12.08 -19.20 -2.15
CA SER A 95 10.93 -19.05 -3.05
C SER A 95 10.47 -17.60 -3.11
N TYR A 96 10.36 -16.92 -1.97
CA TYR A 96 9.99 -15.52 -1.89
C TYR A 96 11.01 -14.61 -2.63
N PHE A 97 12.30 -14.81 -2.41
CA PHE A 97 13.32 -13.99 -3.04
C PHE A 97 13.53 -14.31 -4.54
N ASN A 98 13.27 -15.53 -4.96
CA ASN A 98 13.24 -15.87 -6.40
C ASN A 98 12.06 -15.16 -7.10
N ASP A 99 10.90 -15.10 -6.46
CA ASP A 99 9.74 -14.34 -6.94
C ASP A 99 10.03 -12.83 -6.98
N PHE A 100 10.59 -12.27 -5.91
CA PHE A 100 11.04 -10.87 -5.86
C PHE A 100 12.03 -10.55 -6.98
N ASN A 101 12.99 -11.42 -7.25
CA ASN A 101 13.96 -11.22 -8.34
C ASN A 101 13.29 -11.26 -9.72
N LYS A 102 12.29 -12.13 -9.93
CA LYS A 102 11.49 -12.14 -11.16
C LYS A 102 10.77 -10.80 -11.33
N TYR A 103 10.15 -10.27 -10.26
CA TYR A 103 9.54 -8.95 -10.27
C TYR A 103 10.53 -7.85 -10.70
N VAL A 104 11.71 -7.80 -10.06
CA VAL A 104 12.75 -6.81 -10.38
C VAL A 104 13.16 -6.90 -11.85
N ASN A 105 13.27 -8.11 -12.40
CA ASN A 105 13.63 -8.32 -13.81
C ASN A 105 12.50 -7.89 -14.76
N SER A 106 11.23 -8.15 -14.42
CA SER A 106 10.08 -7.76 -15.24
C SER A 106 9.84 -6.25 -15.30
N THR A 107 10.28 -5.52 -14.27
CA THR A 107 10.14 -4.07 -14.18
C THR A 107 11.38 -3.30 -14.63
N LYS A 108 12.42 -4.00 -15.03
CA LYS A 108 13.69 -3.40 -15.46
C LYS A 108 13.50 -2.51 -16.69
N GLY A 109 13.82 -1.21 -16.53
CA GLY A 109 13.68 -0.22 -17.58
C GLY A 109 12.29 0.46 -17.64
N LEU A 110 11.30 -0.03 -16.90
CA LEU A 110 9.98 0.57 -16.80
C LEU A 110 9.87 1.54 -15.61
N ILE A 111 10.60 1.25 -14.52
CA ILE A 111 10.50 1.96 -13.26
C ILE A 111 11.88 2.42 -12.84
N TYR A 112 12.03 3.74 -12.60
CA TYR A 112 13.24 4.29 -12.02
C TYR A 112 13.15 4.24 -10.50
N ARG A 113 14.27 3.90 -9.84
CA ARG A 113 14.32 3.61 -8.41
C ARG A 113 13.90 4.78 -7.54
N ASN A 114 12.97 4.53 -6.64
CA ASN A 114 12.73 5.38 -5.48
C ASN A 114 13.93 5.37 -4.53
N LYS A 115 14.13 6.46 -3.78
CA LYS A 115 15.23 6.55 -2.77
C LYS A 115 15.15 5.45 -1.71
N ARG A 116 13.94 5.00 -1.37
CA ARG A 116 13.66 3.92 -0.43
C ARG A 116 12.84 2.85 -1.14
N ILE A 117 13.24 1.60 -0.97
CA ILE A 117 12.52 0.47 -1.54
C ILE A 117 11.57 -0.07 -0.47
N PHE A 118 10.27 -0.01 -0.77
CA PHE A 118 9.26 -0.72 0.00
C PHE A 118 8.82 -1.97 -0.75
N VAL A 119 8.49 -3.01 0.00
CA VAL A 119 7.71 -4.15 -0.49
C VAL A 119 6.44 -4.26 0.34
N ARG A 120 5.34 -4.69 -0.26
CA ARG A 120 4.18 -5.14 0.49
C ARG A 120 4.00 -6.63 0.27
N MET A 121 4.07 -7.37 1.36
CA MET A 121 3.95 -8.82 1.32
C MET A 121 2.49 -9.21 1.03
N PRO A 122 2.19 -10.10 0.08
CA PRO A 122 0.84 -10.61 -0.13
C PRO A 122 0.19 -11.12 1.16
N GLY A 123 -1.00 -10.60 1.47
CA GLY A 123 -1.67 -10.86 2.75
C GLY A 123 -1.12 -10.11 3.96
N GLY A 124 -0.14 -9.22 3.75
CA GLY A 124 0.52 -8.43 4.79
C GLY A 124 1.63 -9.16 5.53
N SER A 125 2.38 -8.43 6.35
CA SER A 125 3.56 -8.94 7.05
C SER A 125 3.25 -9.84 8.26
N LEU A 126 1.98 -10.03 8.60
CA LEU A 126 1.48 -10.96 9.62
C LEU A 126 0.52 -12.01 9.03
N ASN A 127 0.58 -12.25 7.72
CA ASN A 127 -0.28 -13.24 7.08
C ASN A 127 -0.10 -14.64 7.68
N THR A 128 -1.16 -15.46 7.58
CA THR A 128 -1.18 -16.83 8.07
C THR A 128 -0.95 -17.86 6.96
N TYR A 129 -0.72 -17.42 5.72
CA TYR A 129 -0.41 -18.28 4.58
C TYR A 129 1.04 -18.78 4.62
N CYS A 130 1.93 -17.99 5.24
CA CYS A 130 3.32 -18.34 5.44
C CYS A 130 3.54 -18.95 6.83
N ARG A 131 4.35 -20.02 6.90
CA ARG A 131 4.80 -20.53 8.19
C ARG A 131 5.56 -19.45 8.96
N PRO A 132 5.39 -19.33 10.29
CA PRO A 132 5.99 -18.26 11.08
C PRO A 132 7.54 -18.20 11.01
N ASP A 133 8.20 -19.35 10.94
CA ASP A 133 9.65 -19.45 10.82
C ASP A 133 10.15 -18.94 9.46
N ILE A 134 9.49 -19.30 8.36
CA ILE A 134 9.79 -18.81 7.01
C ILE A 134 9.53 -17.30 6.94
N LEU A 135 8.38 -16.84 7.43
CA LEU A 135 8.01 -15.43 7.43
C LEU A 135 9.04 -14.57 8.18
N LYS A 136 9.51 -15.07 9.33
CA LYS A 136 10.59 -14.42 10.11
C LYS A 136 11.89 -14.32 9.30
N ASN A 137 12.27 -15.39 8.59
CA ASN A 137 13.48 -15.40 7.78
C ASN A 137 13.38 -14.42 6.61
N ILE A 138 12.23 -14.39 5.91
CA ILE A 138 11.97 -13.42 4.84
C ILE A 138 12.14 -11.98 5.35
N LYS A 139 11.48 -11.62 6.46
CA LYS A 139 11.60 -10.30 7.08
C LYS A 139 13.05 -9.93 7.42
N ASN A 140 13.77 -10.85 8.05
CA ASN A 140 15.17 -10.64 8.42
C ASN A 140 16.06 -10.41 7.18
N ARG A 141 15.80 -11.12 6.08
CA ARG A 141 16.59 -10.97 4.84
C ARG A 141 16.24 -9.68 4.12
N LEU A 142 14.96 -9.25 4.10
CA LEU A 142 14.57 -7.94 3.59
C LEU A 142 15.28 -6.82 4.37
N GLU A 143 15.23 -6.84 5.70
CA GLU A 143 15.90 -5.85 6.54
C GLU A 143 17.41 -5.81 6.30
N LYS A 144 18.09 -6.97 6.17
CA LYS A 144 19.53 -7.08 5.86
C LYS A 144 19.88 -6.55 4.46
N SER A 145 18.93 -6.53 3.54
CA SER A 145 19.07 -6.03 2.17
C SER A 145 18.66 -4.56 2.03
N ASP A 146 18.41 -3.86 3.15
CA ASP A 146 17.93 -2.48 3.19
C ASP A 146 16.62 -2.27 2.40
N ILE A 147 15.74 -3.29 2.46
CA ILE A 147 14.40 -3.29 1.90
C ILE A 147 13.39 -3.28 3.03
N ASP A 148 12.60 -2.21 3.10
CA ASP A 148 11.54 -2.11 4.09
C ASP A 148 10.27 -2.84 3.60
N TYR A 149 9.55 -3.50 4.51
CA TYR A 149 8.20 -3.96 4.22
C TYR A 149 7.17 -3.08 4.93
N ILE A 150 6.07 -2.78 4.22
CA ILE A 150 5.05 -1.85 4.71
C ILE A 150 3.65 -2.48 4.65
N ASP A 151 2.97 -2.46 5.78
CA ASP A 151 1.56 -2.80 5.90
C ASP A 151 0.70 -1.52 5.78
N TRP A 152 -0.43 -1.51 6.45
CA TRP A 152 -1.40 -0.42 6.52
C TRP A 152 -1.93 -0.28 7.94
N ASN A 153 -2.50 0.87 8.25
CA ASN A 153 -3.25 1.11 9.47
C ASN A 153 -4.72 1.47 9.23
N VAL A 154 -5.09 1.66 7.95
CA VAL A 154 -6.47 1.82 7.51
C VAL A 154 -6.74 0.86 6.36
N SER A 155 -7.81 0.06 6.43
CA SER A 155 -8.28 -0.76 5.31
C SER A 155 -9.69 -0.33 4.92
N ILE A 156 -9.94 -0.16 3.63
CA ILE A 156 -11.30 0.10 3.16
C ILE A 156 -12.18 -1.15 3.18
N GLY A 157 -11.56 -2.35 3.28
CA GLY A 157 -12.27 -3.62 3.38
C GLY A 157 -12.68 -4.22 2.04
N ASP A 158 -12.10 -3.78 0.93
CA ASP A 158 -12.43 -4.25 -0.43
C ASP A 158 -11.93 -5.68 -0.73
N ALA A 159 -11.08 -6.26 0.12
CA ALA A 159 -10.62 -7.64 0.02
C ALA A 159 -11.46 -8.66 0.82
N VAL A 160 -12.39 -8.22 1.67
CA VAL A 160 -13.10 -9.09 2.63
C VAL A 160 -14.20 -9.94 1.96
N GLY A 161 -14.57 -9.65 0.71
CA GLY A 161 -15.61 -10.39 -0.03
C GLY A 161 -15.74 -9.95 -1.47
N SER A 162 -16.56 -10.69 -2.23
CA SER A 162 -16.72 -10.44 -3.67
C SER A 162 -17.67 -9.30 -4.04
N ASN A 163 -18.58 -8.88 -3.11
CA ASN A 163 -19.65 -7.91 -3.41
C ASN A 163 -19.75 -6.84 -2.31
N ILE A 164 -18.65 -6.16 -2.01
CA ILE A 164 -18.66 -5.06 -1.05
C ILE A 164 -19.15 -3.79 -1.78
N SER A 165 -20.21 -3.17 -1.25
CA SER A 165 -20.74 -1.96 -1.87
C SER A 165 -19.85 -0.74 -1.63
N LYS A 166 -19.94 0.25 -2.51
CA LYS A 166 -19.27 1.55 -2.37
C LYS A 166 -19.53 2.17 -0.99
N GLU A 167 -20.77 2.16 -0.53
CA GLU A 167 -21.20 2.74 0.74
C GLU A 167 -20.54 2.05 1.94
N GLN A 168 -20.36 0.71 1.86
CA GLN A 168 -19.66 -0.04 2.90
C GLN A 168 -18.17 0.34 2.95
N LEU A 169 -17.51 0.47 1.79
CA LEU A 169 -16.11 0.89 1.71
C LEU A 169 -15.91 2.29 2.30
N ILE A 170 -16.76 3.24 1.93
CA ILE A 170 -16.75 4.61 2.46
C ILE A 170 -17.04 4.60 3.96
N GLY A 171 -18.02 3.81 4.41
CA GLY A 171 -18.35 3.65 5.82
C GLY A 171 -17.18 3.10 6.64
N ASN A 172 -16.42 2.15 6.11
CA ASN A 172 -15.23 1.61 6.76
C ASN A 172 -14.14 2.69 6.93
N VAL A 173 -13.90 3.50 5.91
CA VAL A 173 -12.95 4.62 6.00
C VAL A 173 -13.42 5.65 7.03
N LYS A 174 -14.68 6.06 7.01
CA LYS A 174 -15.22 7.05 7.96
C LYS A 174 -15.11 6.61 9.42
N LYS A 175 -15.18 5.30 9.69
CA LYS A 175 -15.05 4.74 11.05
C LYS A 175 -13.61 4.75 11.59
N GLN A 176 -12.61 4.61 10.75
CA GLN A 176 -11.22 4.40 11.18
C GLN A 176 -10.22 5.38 10.56
N GLY A 177 -10.57 6.03 9.44
CA GLY A 177 -9.62 6.80 8.62
C GLY A 177 -9.07 8.05 9.30
N ASP A 178 -9.80 8.65 10.26
CA ASP A 178 -9.38 9.87 10.98
C ASP A 178 -8.73 9.58 12.35
N VAL A 179 -8.46 8.30 12.66
CA VAL A 179 -7.82 7.90 13.92
C VAL A 179 -6.31 8.16 13.89
N TYR A 180 -5.69 8.08 12.72
CA TYR A 180 -4.24 8.14 12.57
C TYR A 180 -3.79 9.47 11.96
N ARG A 181 -2.80 10.13 12.57
CA ARG A 181 -2.18 11.32 11.98
C ARG A 181 -1.41 11.03 10.69
N VAL A 182 -0.83 9.84 10.60
CA VAL A 182 -0.22 9.32 9.37
C VAL A 182 -0.98 8.05 8.99
N ALA A 183 -1.86 8.16 8.01
CA ALA A 183 -2.68 7.06 7.51
C ALA A 183 -1.99 6.41 6.30
N VAL A 184 -1.87 5.08 6.31
CA VAL A 184 -1.54 4.25 5.15
C VAL A 184 -2.78 3.44 4.84
N VAL A 185 -3.43 3.76 3.72
CA VAL A 185 -4.73 3.20 3.33
C VAL A 185 -4.54 2.06 2.34
N LEU A 186 -5.00 0.86 2.71
CA LEU A 186 -5.02 -0.31 1.83
C LEU A 186 -6.28 -0.30 0.96
N MET A 187 -6.05 -0.41 -0.33
CA MET A 187 -7.03 -0.61 -1.40
C MET A 187 -6.45 -1.60 -2.43
N HIS A 188 -7.29 -2.08 -3.36
CA HIS A 188 -6.85 -2.97 -4.43
C HIS A 188 -7.30 -2.42 -5.79
N ASP A 189 -6.43 -2.55 -6.81
CA ASP A 189 -6.68 -2.05 -8.17
C ASP A 189 -6.83 -3.15 -9.23
N ALA A 190 -7.10 -4.39 -8.80
CA ALA A 190 -7.45 -5.47 -9.72
C ALA A 190 -8.79 -5.19 -10.45
N ASP A 191 -8.95 -5.67 -11.69
CA ASP A 191 -10.10 -5.32 -12.57
C ASP A 191 -11.49 -5.65 -11.99
N HIS A 192 -11.57 -6.61 -11.07
CA HIS A 192 -12.82 -6.97 -10.39
C HIS A 192 -13.18 -6.04 -9.21
N LYS A 193 -12.39 -5.01 -8.93
CA LYS A 193 -12.57 -4.07 -7.80
C LYS A 193 -13.29 -2.76 -8.21
N SER A 194 -14.38 -2.87 -8.99
CA SER A 194 -15.13 -1.68 -9.45
C SER A 194 -15.63 -0.80 -8.30
N SER A 195 -16.10 -1.39 -7.20
CA SER A 195 -16.58 -0.65 -6.02
C SER A 195 -15.49 0.22 -5.38
N THR A 196 -14.23 -0.23 -5.40
CA THR A 196 -13.07 0.55 -4.93
C THR A 196 -12.91 1.81 -5.77
N ILE A 197 -12.98 1.68 -7.10
CA ILE A 197 -12.88 2.82 -8.02
C ILE A 197 -14.03 3.81 -7.78
N ASP A 198 -15.25 3.31 -7.63
CA ASP A 198 -16.44 4.13 -7.43
C ASP A 198 -16.46 4.82 -6.05
N ALA A 199 -15.80 4.23 -5.03
CA ALA A 199 -15.65 4.81 -3.70
C ALA A 199 -14.52 5.83 -3.59
N LEU A 200 -13.49 5.72 -4.44
CA LEU A 200 -12.25 6.49 -4.34
C LEU A 200 -12.46 8.01 -4.31
N PRO A 201 -13.33 8.63 -5.15
CA PRO A 201 -13.57 10.07 -5.08
C PRO A 201 -14.02 10.55 -3.70
N GLU A 202 -14.97 9.82 -3.07
CA GLU A 202 -15.49 10.18 -1.75
C GLU A 202 -14.50 9.91 -0.62
N ILE A 203 -13.68 8.86 -0.75
CA ILE A 203 -12.57 8.58 0.17
C ILE A 203 -11.56 9.73 0.16
N ILE A 204 -11.20 10.22 -1.02
CA ILE A 204 -10.30 11.37 -1.17
C ILE A 204 -10.93 12.63 -0.56
N ASP A 205 -12.20 12.90 -0.84
CA ASP A 205 -12.89 14.07 -0.30
C ASP A 205 -12.96 14.00 1.24
N PHE A 206 -13.27 12.84 1.82
CA PHE A 206 -13.22 12.63 3.27
C PHE A 206 -11.87 13.03 3.88
N TYR A 207 -10.74 12.57 3.31
CA TYR A 207 -9.43 12.93 3.84
C TYR A 207 -9.09 14.42 3.64
N LYS A 208 -9.53 15.03 2.52
CA LYS A 208 -9.38 16.48 2.29
C LYS A 208 -10.16 17.29 3.34
N GLU A 209 -11.42 16.93 3.61
CA GLU A 209 -12.26 17.56 4.63
C GLU A 209 -11.68 17.42 6.04
N LYS A 210 -10.99 16.31 6.32
CA LYS A 210 -10.29 16.06 7.58
C LYS A 210 -8.92 16.74 7.68
N GLY A 211 -8.51 17.51 6.66
CA GLY A 211 -7.28 18.28 6.64
C GLY A 211 -6.01 17.47 6.39
N TYR A 212 -6.12 16.28 5.79
CA TYR A 212 -4.97 15.48 5.42
C TYR A 212 -4.27 16.01 4.17
N ARG A 213 -2.94 15.97 4.16
CA ARG A 213 -2.11 16.11 2.97
C ARG A 213 -1.90 14.73 2.34
N PHE A 214 -2.09 14.65 1.03
CA PHE A 214 -1.83 13.46 0.25
C PHE A 214 -0.38 13.42 -0.18
N LYS A 215 0.27 12.28 0.00
CA LYS A 215 1.63 12.01 -0.44
C LYS A 215 1.72 10.62 -1.05
N SER A 216 2.66 10.43 -1.96
CA SER A 216 3.15 9.09 -2.30
C SER A 216 4.23 8.65 -1.29
N LEU A 217 4.52 7.36 -1.20
CA LEU A 217 5.47 6.83 -0.20
C LEU A 217 6.90 7.36 -0.41
N SER A 218 7.29 7.71 -1.64
CA SER A 218 8.59 8.32 -1.92
C SER A 218 8.74 9.73 -1.33
N GLU A 219 7.61 10.41 -1.06
CA GLU A 219 7.56 11.73 -0.44
C GLU A 219 7.53 11.67 1.11
N MET A 220 7.63 10.45 1.66
CA MET A 220 7.63 10.22 3.11
C MET A 220 8.83 10.89 3.76
N THR A 221 8.58 11.73 4.76
CA THR A 221 9.64 12.35 5.56
C THR A 221 10.23 11.35 6.57
N THR A 222 11.41 11.65 7.09
CA THR A 222 12.04 10.84 8.15
C THR A 222 11.14 10.73 9.38
N GLN A 223 10.45 11.80 9.76
CA GLN A 223 9.53 11.78 10.92
C GLN A 223 8.32 10.86 10.68
N GLU A 224 7.70 10.92 9.49
CA GLU A 224 6.60 10.04 9.10
C GLU A 224 7.04 8.57 9.08
N TYR A 225 8.25 8.30 8.57
CA TYR A 225 8.83 6.97 8.55
C TYR A 225 9.06 6.41 9.97
N GLU A 226 9.71 7.17 10.85
CA GLU A 226 9.95 6.73 12.22
C GLU A 226 8.65 6.55 13.01
N TYR A 227 7.65 7.42 12.77
CA TYR A 227 6.31 7.24 13.31
C TYR A 227 5.69 5.90 12.84
N LEU A 228 5.70 5.62 11.54
CA LEU A 228 5.11 4.39 10.99
C LEU A 228 5.85 3.13 11.46
N LYS A 229 7.16 3.19 11.68
CA LYS A 229 7.92 2.10 12.34
C LYS A 229 7.46 1.89 13.78
N LYS A 230 7.33 2.97 14.55
CA LYS A 230 6.91 2.89 15.95
C LYS A 230 5.50 2.33 16.11
N VAL A 231 4.57 2.72 15.24
CA VAL A 231 3.19 2.20 15.24
C VAL A 231 3.05 0.86 14.49
N ARG A 232 4.17 0.26 14.08
CA ARG A 232 4.25 -1.05 13.45
C ARG A 232 3.49 -1.16 12.11
N VAL A 233 3.60 -0.14 11.29
CA VAL A 233 3.16 -0.17 9.89
C VAL A 233 4.33 -0.50 8.98
N ILE A 234 5.54 -0.01 9.29
CA ILE A 234 6.77 -0.36 8.60
C ILE A 234 7.56 -1.33 9.48
N ASN A 235 8.12 -2.39 8.88
CA ASN A 235 8.97 -3.42 9.50
C ASN A 235 8.34 -3.99 10.79
N LYS A 236 7.07 -4.38 10.70
CA LYS A 236 6.29 -4.94 11.80
C LYS A 236 6.83 -6.29 12.23
N LYS A 237 7.35 -6.37 13.44
CA LYS A 237 7.88 -7.59 14.08
C LYS A 237 6.80 -8.35 14.80
#